data_a9e3b407b4bb73196a181b1ac05b8f7f
#
_entry.id   a9e3b407b4bb73196a181b1ac05b8f7f
#
_cell.length_a   1.000
_cell.length_b   1.000
_cell.length_c   1.000
_cell.angle_alpha   90.00
_cell.angle_beta   90.00
_cell.angle_gamma   90.00
#
_symmetry.space_group_name_H-M   'P 1'
#
loop_
_entity.id
_entity.type
_entity.pdbx_description
1 polymer ?
#
loop_
_entity_poly.entity_id
_entity_poly.type
_entity_poly.pdbx_seq_one_letter_code
_entity_poly.pdbx_strand_id
1 'polypeptide(L)'
;MHVYWLLLGLAALIYPTESTNWGCYGNIRNIDTPGASCIIGRQRGLNYCGVRASEKLAEMDLPYVQKYQPTLRVIGRKYCVDPAVIAGIMSRESYGSNGLVSGGSVAKGNVLVQTGGGQHIPTYWTSEPRIAQITETLXIRIKEIQRRFPTWTTVQYLRGGLCAYNKGIGYVRSNEDLSCDFCNDVLARARYYKRCGF
;
A
#
# COMPACT_ATOMS: atom_id res chain seq x y z
N MET A 1 18.70 -0.94 -47.14
CA MET A 1 19.58 -1.07 -45.99
C MET A 1 19.31 -0.06 -44.90
N HIS A 2 19.15 1.18 -45.27
CA HIS A 2 18.93 2.21 -44.26
C HIS A 2 17.59 2.11 -43.56
N VAL A 3 16.64 1.51 -44.22
CA VAL A 3 15.30 1.39 -43.68
C VAL A 3 15.28 0.55 -42.39
N TYR A 4 16.13 -0.45 -42.33
CA TYR A 4 16.14 -1.33 -41.18
C TYR A 4 16.59 -0.63 -39.90
N TRP A 5 17.52 0.28 -40.06
CA TRP A 5 18.03 1.03 -38.91
C TRP A 5 16.96 1.93 -38.33
N LEU A 6 16.15 2.53 -39.19
CA LEU A 6 15.08 3.38 -38.75
C LEU A 6 14.03 2.59 -37.95
N LEU A 7 13.74 1.40 -38.43
CA LEU A 7 12.76 0.56 -37.77
C LEU A 7 13.24 0.13 -36.39
N LEU A 8 14.51 -0.19 -36.27
CA LEU A 8 15.07 -0.56 -34.99
C LEU A 8 15.02 0.61 -34.00
N GLY A 9 15.30 1.79 -34.52
CA GLY A 9 15.24 2.97 -33.70
C GLY A 9 13.85 3.24 -33.16
N LEU A 10 12.85 3.04 -34.00
CA LEU A 10 11.48 3.24 -33.57
C LEU A 10 11.06 2.22 -32.53
N ALA A 11 11.48 0.98 -32.72
CA ALA A 11 11.15 -0.05 -31.76
C ALA A 11 11.75 0.26 -30.39
N ALA A 12 12.96 0.77 -30.38
CA ALA A 12 13.60 1.13 -29.12
C ALA A 12 12.90 2.28 -28.43
N LEU A 13 12.32 3.18 -29.20
CA LEU A 13 11.61 4.31 -28.62
C LEU A 13 10.26 3.92 -28.05
N ILE A 14 9.70 2.81 -28.50
CA ILE A 14 8.41 2.37 -28.00
C ILE A 14 8.52 1.75 -26.61
N TYR A 15 9.64 1.13 -26.34
CA TYR A 15 9.81 0.47 -25.07
C TYR A 15 9.66 1.32 -23.82
N PRO A 16 10.15 2.52 -23.79
CA PRO A 16 10.07 3.28 -22.55
C PRO A 16 8.68 3.69 -22.11
N THR A 17 7.72 3.53 -22.98
CA THR A 17 6.37 3.89 -22.58
C THR A 17 5.71 2.78 -21.79
N GLU A 18 6.50 1.88 -21.29
CA GLU A 18 6.03 0.86 -20.49
C GLU A 18 5.14 1.32 -19.45
N SER A 19 4.12 0.66 -19.35
CA SER A 19 3.06 1.02 -18.56
C SER A 19 3.45 1.24 -17.12
N THR A 20 2.97 2.30 -16.63
CA THR A 20 3.05 2.55 -15.23
C THR A 20 1.98 1.74 -14.52
N ASN A 21 1.20 1.01 -15.27
CA ASN A 21 0.18 0.17 -14.69
C ASN A 21 0.70 -1.21 -14.57
N TRP A 22 1.21 -1.55 -13.47
CA TRP A 22 1.57 -2.93 -13.31
C TRP A 22 1.05 -3.39 -11.96
N GLY A 23 1.00 -4.65 -11.80
CA GLY A 23 0.28 -5.24 -10.72
C GLY A 23 -0.93 -5.94 -11.28
N CYS A 24 -1.37 -6.95 -10.60
CA CYS A 24 -2.42 -7.81 -11.13
C CYS A 24 -3.82 -7.40 -10.73
N TYR A 25 -3.95 -6.31 -9.99
CA TYR A 25 -5.21 -6.04 -9.32
C TYR A 25 -5.82 -4.70 -9.69
N GLY A 26 -5.62 -4.28 -10.92
CA GLY A 26 -6.25 -3.08 -11.44
C GLY A 26 -5.35 -1.86 -11.40
N ASN A 27 -5.80 -0.81 -12.04
CA ASN A 27 -5.05 0.43 -12.11
C ASN A 27 -5.33 1.25 -10.85
N ILE A 28 -4.33 1.36 -10.00
CA ILE A 28 -4.51 2.00 -8.70
C ILE A 28 -5.00 3.44 -8.84
N ARG A 29 -4.59 4.14 -9.89
CA ARG A 29 -5.02 5.52 -10.08
C ARG A 29 -6.53 5.66 -10.20
N ASN A 30 -7.17 4.61 -10.68
CA ASN A 30 -8.61 4.66 -10.99
C ASN A 30 -9.49 4.03 -9.94
N ILE A 31 -8.93 3.58 -8.83
CA ILE A 31 -9.75 2.94 -7.81
C ILE A 31 -10.37 3.99 -6.90
N ASP A 32 -11.68 4.01 -6.85
CA ASP A 32 -12.38 4.93 -5.97
C ASP A 32 -12.27 4.47 -4.53
N THR A 33 -12.16 5.42 -3.64
CA THR A 33 -12.09 5.12 -2.22
C THR A 33 -12.53 6.35 -1.45
N PRO A 34 -13.22 6.17 -0.32
CA PRO A 34 -13.55 7.31 0.51
C PRO A 34 -12.41 7.81 1.39
N GLY A 35 -11.29 7.08 1.44
CA GLY A 35 -10.15 7.52 2.23
C GLY A 35 -10.30 7.23 3.73
N ALA A 36 -9.49 7.90 4.51
CA ALA A 36 -9.35 7.63 5.93
C ALA A 36 -10.56 8.08 6.73
N SER A 37 -10.90 7.32 7.76
CA SER A 37 -11.88 7.79 8.72
C SER A 37 -11.31 8.97 9.50
N CYS A 38 -12.19 9.70 10.17
CA CYS A 38 -11.76 10.87 10.94
C CYS A 38 -10.88 10.48 12.13
N ILE A 39 -11.07 9.29 12.64
CA ILE A 39 -10.23 8.82 13.75
C ILE A 39 -8.77 8.74 13.30
N ILE A 40 -8.56 8.22 12.09
CA ILE A 40 -7.20 8.08 11.57
C ILE A 40 -6.55 9.45 11.38
N GLY A 41 -7.27 10.40 10.85
CA GLY A 41 -6.74 11.75 10.72
C GLY A 41 -6.37 12.35 12.06
N ARG A 42 -7.27 12.22 13.03
CA ARG A 42 -7.03 12.81 14.35
C ARG A 42 -5.82 12.22 15.05
N GLN A 43 -5.53 10.95 14.80
CA GLN A 43 -4.35 10.34 15.41
C GLN A 43 -3.06 11.03 14.99
N ARG A 44 -3.08 11.71 13.88
CA ARG A 44 -1.90 12.41 13.38
C ARG A 44 -2.10 13.93 13.37
N GLY A 45 -3.09 14.39 14.12
CA GLY A 45 -3.29 15.83 14.32
C GLY A 45 -4.11 16.53 13.24
N LEU A 46 -4.77 15.79 12.38
CA LEU A 46 -5.59 16.41 11.34
C LEU A 46 -7.02 16.59 11.85
N ASN A 47 -7.65 17.66 11.42
CA ASN A 47 -9.04 17.90 11.81
C ASN A 47 -9.99 17.65 10.62
N TYR A 48 -9.61 16.78 9.71
CA TYR A 48 -10.44 16.41 8.57
C TYR A 48 -10.21 14.93 8.25
N CYS A 49 -11.06 14.40 7.41
CA CYS A 49 -11.09 12.98 7.09
C CYS A 49 -11.09 12.77 5.59
N GLY A 50 -11.26 11.54 5.16
CA GLY A 50 -11.46 11.21 3.77
C GLY A 50 -10.18 11.17 2.98
N VAL A 51 -10.34 11.28 1.66
CA VAL A 51 -9.20 11.19 0.76
C VAL A 51 -8.18 12.28 1.07
N ARG A 52 -8.66 13.47 1.39
CA ARG A 52 -7.76 14.57 1.70
C ARG A 52 -6.87 14.24 2.89
N ALA A 53 -7.44 13.61 3.92
CA ALA A 53 -6.64 13.21 5.07
C ALA A 53 -5.64 12.11 4.70
N SER A 54 -6.09 11.12 3.94
CA SER A 54 -5.19 10.06 3.50
C SER A 54 -4.00 10.62 2.72
N GLU A 55 -4.27 11.56 1.83
CA GLU A 55 -3.21 12.14 1.02
C GLU A 55 -2.23 12.95 1.87
N LYS A 56 -2.77 13.69 2.85
CA LYS A 56 -1.89 14.43 3.73
C LYS A 56 -1.00 13.51 4.55
N LEU A 57 -1.58 12.42 5.05
CA LEU A 57 -0.80 11.45 5.81
C LEU A 57 0.26 10.78 4.93
N ALA A 58 -0.12 10.46 3.68
CA ALA A 58 0.85 9.89 2.75
C ALA A 58 1.98 10.88 2.45
N GLU A 59 1.63 12.15 2.31
CA GLU A 59 2.62 13.19 2.07
C GLU A 59 3.59 13.29 3.25
N MET A 60 3.06 13.24 4.45
CA MET A 60 3.90 13.33 5.65
C MET A 60 4.88 12.16 5.73
N ASP A 61 4.47 10.99 5.24
CA ASP A 61 5.31 9.81 5.31
C ASP A 61 6.17 9.60 4.07
N LEU A 62 6.03 10.46 3.06
CA LEU A 62 6.73 10.25 1.80
C LEU A 62 8.25 10.14 1.96
N PRO A 63 8.91 10.99 2.74
CA PRO A 63 10.36 10.86 2.85
C PRO A 63 10.80 9.50 3.39
N TYR A 64 10.03 8.96 4.30
CA TYR A 64 10.30 7.65 4.88
C TYR A 64 10.04 6.53 3.86
N VAL A 65 8.91 6.58 3.17
CA VAL A 65 8.56 5.54 2.22
C VAL A 65 9.47 5.57 0.99
N GLN A 66 9.86 6.77 0.58
CA GLN A 66 10.65 6.94 -0.62
C GLN A 66 12.01 6.25 -0.55
N LYS A 67 12.56 6.13 0.64
CA LYS A 67 13.84 5.44 0.80
C LYS A 67 13.77 4.00 0.31
N TYR A 68 12.59 3.40 0.34
CA TYR A 68 12.43 2.01 0.00
C TYR A 68 11.85 1.78 -1.38
N GLN A 69 11.76 2.84 -2.19
CA GLN A 69 11.12 2.72 -3.48
C GLN A 69 11.73 1.62 -4.36
N PRO A 70 13.06 1.48 -4.45
CA PRO A 70 13.60 0.39 -5.26
C PRO A 70 13.21 -0.98 -4.73
N THR A 71 13.24 -1.16 -3.41
CA THR A 71 12.83 -2.40 -2.80
C THR A 71 11.36 -2.69 -3.06
N LEU A 72 10.53 -1.65 -2.96
CA LEU A 72 9.10 -1.80 -3.21
C LEU A 72 8.84 -2.28 -4.64
N ARG A 73 9.60 -1.78 -5.59
CA ARG A 73 9.44 -2.19 -6.97
C ARG A 73 9.82 -3.65 -7.18
N VAL A 74 10.93 -4.06 -6.58
CA VAL A 74 11.36 -5.43 -6.73
C VAL A 74 10.38 -6.40 -6.08
N ILE A 75 9.98 -6.10 -4.86
CA ILE A 75 9.08 -6.99 -4.14
C ILE A 75 7.68 -6.97 -4.77
N GLY A 76 7.22 -5.79 -5.18
CA GLY A 76 5.93 -5.70 -5.84
C GLY A 76 5.87 -6.55 -7.10
N ARG A 77 6.96 -6.53 -7.87
CA ARG A 77 7.02 -7.35 -9.07
C ARG A 77 6.93 -8.82 -8.75
N LYS A 78 7.63 -9.24 -7.70
CA LYS A 78 7.64 -10.63 -7.32
C LYS A 78 6.25 -11.15 -6.99
N TYR A 79 5.44 -10.34 -6.33
CA TYR A 79 4.11 -10.75 -5.90
C TYR A 79 2.98 -10.19 -6.76
N CYS A 80 3.32 -9.47 -7.80
CA CYS A 80 2.37 -8.80 -8.69
C CYS A 80 1.44 -7.84 -7.95
N VAL A 81 2.02 -7.12 -6.99
CA VAL A 81 1.30 -6.11 -6.23
C VAL A 81 1.93 -4.76 -6.56
N ASP A 82 1.10 -3.78 -6.88
CA ASP A 82 1.61 -2.45 -7.23
C ASP A 82 2.42 -1.90 -6.06
N PRO A 83 3.64 -1.42 -6.30
CA PRO A 83 4.46 -0.87 -5.22
C PRO A 83 3.76 0.24 -4.44
N ALA A 84 2.88 0.99 -5.09
CA ALA A 84 2.16 2.04 -4.41
C ALA A 84 1.23 1.48 -3.33
N VAL A 85 0.70 0.27 -3.54
CA VAL A 85 -0.13 -0.35 -2.52
C VAL A 85 0.71 -0.74 -1.32
N ILE A 86 1.89 -1.30 -1.57
CA ILE A 86 2.78 -1.66 -0.47
C ILE A 86 3.18 -0.39 0.29
N ALA A 87 3.48 0.67 -0.46
CA ALA A 87 3.82 1.96 0.15
C ALA A 87 2.67 2.48 1.01
N GLY A 88 1.43 2.31 0.53
CA GLY A 88 0.26 2.72 1.28
C GLY A 88 0.13 1.97 2.59
N ILE A 89 0.41 0.67 2.57
CA ILE A 89 0.38 -0.11 3.81
C ILE A 89 1.47 0.37 4.77
N MET A 90 2.68 0.58 4.24
CA MET A 90 3.77 1.08 5.08
C MET A 90 3.40 2.40 5.73
N SER A 91 2.85 3.30 4.94
CA SER A 91 2.43 4.60 5.45
C SER A 91 1.35 4.45 6.52
N ARG A 92 0.36 3.61 6.26
CA ARG A 92 -0.72 3.42 7.22
C ARG A 92 -0.20 2.84 8.52
N GLU A 93 0.74 1.91 8.44
CA GLU A 93 1.28 1.28 9.64
C GLU A 93 2.43 2.06 10.26
N SER A 94 2.98 3.05 9.58
CA SER A 94 4.14 3.78 10.06
C SER A 94 3.85 4.65 11.26
N TYR A 95 2.60 5.00 11.47
CA TYR A 95 2.28 5.80 12.62
C TYR A 95 2.77 5.10 13.88
N GLY A 96 2.59 3.79 13.94
CA GLY A 96 3.08 3.05 15.07
C GLY A 96 4.58 3.06 15.17
N SER A 97 5.28 3.08 14.06
CA SER A 97 6.73 3.01 14.10
C SER A 97 7.40 4.37 14.10
N ASN A 98 6.75 5.40 13.57
CA ASN A 98 7.35 6.71 13.50
C ASN A 98 6.66 7.74 14.36
N GLY A 99 5.40 7.57 14.59
CA GLY A 99 4.59 8.63 15.14
C GLY A 99 4.54 8.66 16.63
N LEU A 100 4.94 7.59 17.26
CA LEU A 100 4.82 7.56 18.69
C LEU A 100 6.10 7.65 19.35
N VAL A 101 6.87 8.54 18.84
CA VAL A 101 8.12 8.78 19.45
C VAL A 101 7.94 9.40 20.82
N SER A 102 6.79 9.90 21.09
CA SER A 102 6.62 10.61 22.32
C SER A 102 5.98 9.80 23.42
N GLY A 103 6.37 8.59 23.49
CA GLY A 103 6.01 7.83 24.68
C GLY A 103 4.62 7.24 24.67
N GLY A 104 4.54 6.00 24.71
CA GLY A 104 3.28 5.32 24.69
C GLY A 104 3.46 3.95 24.15
N SER A 105 2.41 3.20 24.15
CA SER A 105 2.44 1.86 23.58
C SER A 105 1.71 1.89 22.28
N VAL A 106 2.27 1.21 21.33
CA VAL A 106 1.66 1.12 20.04
C VAL A 106 1.46 -0.32 19.68
N ALA A 107 0.26 -0.68 19.43
CA ALA A 107 -0.05 -2.00 18.95
C ALA A 107 -0.20 -1.93 17.45
N LYS A 108 0.61 -2.67 16.74
CA LYS A 108 0.52 -2.70 15.32
C LYS A 108 0.53 -4.13 14.88
N GLY A 109 -0.56 -4.52 14.34
CA GLY A 109 -0.71 -5.92 14.05
C GLY A 109 -0.69 -6.63 15.36
N ASN A 110 0.12 -7.56 15.52
CA ASN A 110 0.21 -8.26 16.77
C ASN A 110 1.46 -7.91 17.54
N VAL A 111 2.06 -6.79 17.21
CA VAL A 111 3.27 -6.40 17.88
C VAL A 111 3.03 -5.19 18.71
N LEU A 112 3.30 -5.30 19.99
CA LEU A 112 3.20 -4.20 20.88
C LEU A 112 4.58 -3.61 21.02
N VAL A 113 4.73 -2.39 20.56
CA VAL A 113 5.99 -1.71 20.69
C VAL A 113 5.86 -0.71 21.82
N GLN A 114 6.62 -0.96 22.86
CA GLN A 114 6.62 -0.06 23.97
C GLN A 114 7.75 0.91 23.80
N THR A 115 7.41 2.14 23.69
CA THR A 115 8.41 3.15 23.56
C THR A 115 8.46 3.91 24.86
N GLY A 116 9.47 3.70 25.56
CA GLY A 116 9.69 4.47 26.76
C GLY A 116 10.74 5.49 26.46
N GLY A 117 10.40 6.70 26.69
CA GLY A 117 11.36 7.80 26.59
C GLY A 117 12.43 7.72 25.53
N GLY A 118 12.16 8.30 24.45
CA GLY A 118 13.16 8.45 23.41
C GLY A 118 13.66 7.21 22.75
N GLN A 119 12.85 6.21 22.64
CA GLN A 119 13.31 5.03 22.13
C GLN A 119 13.28 4.84 20.71
N HIS A 120 14.18 4.10 20.28
CA HIS A 120 14.45 3.71 18.96
C HIS A 120 13.34 2.88 18.38
N ILE A 121 12.84 3.23 17.28
CA ILE A 121 11.94 2.39 16.53
C ILE A 121 12.75 1.25 15.99
N PRO A 122 12.31 0.01 16.22
CA PRO A 122 13.10 -1.12 15.73
C PRO A 122 13.28 -1.04 14.22
N THR A 123 14.49 -1.20 13.79
CA THR A 123 14.78 -1.09 12.36
C THR A 123 14.07 -2.13 11.52
N TYR A 124 13.68 -3.26 12.13
CA TYR A 124 12.99 -4.27 11.35
C TYR A 124 11.63 -3.81 10.83
N TRP A 125 11.05 -2.79 11.45
CA TRP A 125 9.78 -2.25 10.96
C TRP A 125 9.91 -1.66 9.57
N THR A 126 11.10 -1.17 9.25
CA THR A 126 11.33 -0.51 7.99
C THR A 126 12.30 -1.27 7.11
N SER A 127 12.64 -2.49 7.53
CA SER A 127 13.63 -3.26 6.79
C SER A 127 13.03 -3.93 5.57
N GLU A 128 13.90 -4.35 4.66
CA GLU A 128 13.45 -5.10 3.51
C GLU A 128 12.73 -6.39 3.87
N PRO A 129 13.19 -7.16 4.88
CA PRO A 129 12.42 -8.33 5.30
C PRO A 129 11.01 -7.98 5.75
N ARG A 130 10.83 -6.84 6.41
CA ARG A 130 9.49 -6.45 6.83
C ARG A 130 8.62 -6.10 5.62
N ILE A 131 9.20 -5.41 4.63
CA ILE A 131 8.47 -5.08 3.42
C ILE A 131 8.06 -6.35 2.68
N ALA A 132 8.97 -7.31 2.62
CA ALA A 132 8.65 -8.59 1.99
C ALA A 132 7.54 -9.31 2.74
N GLN A 133 7.58 -9.27 4.05
CA GLN A 133 6.57 -9.92 4.88
C GLN A 133 5.20 -9.29 4.67
N ILE A 134 5.14 -7.96 4.65
CA ILE A 134 3.88 -7.25 4.39
C ILE A 134 3.30 -7.70 3.05
N THR A 135 4.14 -7.73 2.02
CA THR A 135 3.67 -8.02 0.68
C THR A 135 3.24 -9.48 0.55
N GLU A 136 4.00 -10.37 1.14
CA GLU A 136 3.68 -11.78 1.09
C GLU A 136 2.36 -12.04 1.82
N THR A 137 2.19 -11.43 2.97
CA THR A 137 0.94 -11.58 3.72
C THR A 137 -0.24 -11.08 2.90
N LEU A 138 -0.07 -9.96 2.27
CA LEU A 138 -1.15 -9.46 1.42
C LEU A 138 -1.47 -10.45 0.28
N UNK A 139 -0.56 -10.99 -0.25
CA UNK A 139 -0.77 -11.76 -1.17
C UNK A 139 -1.46 -12.82 -0.84
N ILE A 140 -1.02 -13.48 0.23
CA ILE A 140 -1.74 -14.65 0.72
C ILE A 140 -3.21 -14.35 0.92
N ARG A 141 -3.50 -13.21 1.53
CA ARG A 141 -4.91 -12.83 1.76
C ARG A 141 -5.67 -12.66 0.46
N ILE A 142 -5.04 -12.06 -0.55
CA ILE A 142 -5.70 -11.91 -1.84
C ILE A 142 -6.05 -13.28 -2.42
N LYS A 143 -5.10 -14.23 -2.33
CA LYS A 143 -5.38 -15.56 -2.87
C LYS A 143 -6.50 -16.26 -2.12
N GLU A 144 -6.57 -16.06 -0.81
CA GLU A 144 -7.67 -16.60 -0.04
C GLU A 144 -9.00 -16.03 -0.50
N ILE A 145 -9.04 -14.73 -0.76
CA ILE A 145 -10.27 -14.08 -1.25
C ILE A 145 -10.64 -14.63 -2.64
N GLN A 146 -9.62 -14.82 -3.50
CA GLN A 146 -9.89 -15.37 -4.84
C GLN A 146 -10.51 -16.75 -4.76
N ARG A 147 -10.02 -17.58 -3.85
CA ARG A 147 -10.57 -18.92 -3.71
C ARG A 147 -11.99 -18.91 -3.18
N ARG A 148 -12.29 -18.00 -2.27
CA ARG A 148 -13.63 -17.94 -1.69
C ARG A 148 -14.64 -17.27 -2.61
N PHE A 149 -14.20 -16.35 -3.44
CA PHE A 149 -15.12 -15.55 -4.28
C PHE A 149 -14.62 -15.54 -5.71
N PRO A 150 -14.67 -16.67 -6.40
CA PRO A 150 -14.01 -16.79 -7.70
C PRO A 150 -14.58 -15.92 -8.81
N THR A 151 -15.76 -15.31 -8.61
CA THR A 151 -16.34 -14.48 -9.66
C THR A 151 -16.12 -12.98 -9.43
N TRP A 152 -15.38 -12.62 -8.40
CA TRP A 152 -15.16 -11.21 -8.14
C TRP A 152 -14.13 -10.63 -9.12
N THR A 153 -14.11 -9.31 -9.23
CA THR A 153 -13.15 -8.61 -10.07
C THR A 153 -11.79 -8.51 -9.38
N THR A 154 -10.77 -8.14 -10.15
CA THR A 154 -9.44 -7.99 -9.58
C THR A 154 -9.41 -6.91 -8.52
N VAL A 155 -10.18 -5.83 -8.71
CA VAL A 155 -10.22 -4.77 -7.70
C VAL A 155 -10.91 -5.27 -6.43
N GLN A 156 -11.95 -6.08 -6.57
CA GLN A 156 -12.58 -6.67 -5.39
C GLN A 156 -11.60 -7.60 -4.67
N TYR A 157 -10.76 -8.31 -5.40
CA TYR A 157 -9.75 -9.15 -4.78
C TYR A 157 -8.75 -8.32 -3.99
N LEU A 158 -8.35 -7.18 -4.53
CA LEU A 158 -7.43 -6.31 -3.82
C LEU A 158 -8.07 -5.74 -2.56
N ARG A 159 -9.30 -5.26 -2.69
CA ARG A 159 -9.99 -4.71 -1.52
C ARG A 159 -10.20 -5.77 -0.46
N GLY A 160 -10.64 -6.95 -0.87
CA GLY A 160 -10.85 -8.06 0.07
C GLY A 160 -9.54 -8.47 0.72
N GLY A 161 -8.48 -8.52 -0.06
CA GLY A 161 -7.17 -8.85 0.48
C GLY A 161 -6.69 -7.84 1.51
N LEU A 162 -6.90 -6.56 1.24
CA LEU A 162 -6.51 -5.51 2.19
C LEU A 162 -7.34 -5.58 3.47
N CYS A 163 -8.64 -5.83 3.36
CA CYS A 163 -9.46 -5.95 4.55
C CYS A 163 -9.09 -7.21 5.34
N ALA A 164 -8.85 -8.32 4.64
CA ALA A 164 -8.45 -9.55 5.31
C ALA A 164 -7.05 -9.44 5.92
N TYR A 165 -6.17 -8.69 5.28
CA TYR A 165 -4.84 -8.44 5.83
C TYR A 165 -4.95 -7.80 7.21
N ASN A 166 -5.85 -6.83 7.33
CA ASN A 166 -5.98 -6.07 8.58
C ASN A 166 -6.87 -6.76 9.61
N LYS A 167 -7.95 -7.38 9.15
CA LYS A 167 -8.97 -7.91 10.04
C LYS A 167 -9.04 -9.43 10.09
N GLY A 168 -8.31 -10.12 9.23
CA GLY A 168 -8.43 -11.57 9.11
C GLY A 168 -9.38 -11.98 8.03
N ILE A 169 -9.18 -13.19 7.51
CA ILE A 169 -9.95 -13.66 6.35
C ILE A 169 -11.43 -13.78 6.68
N GLY A 170 -11.77 -14.08 7.91
CA GLY A 170 -13.17 -14.24 8.29
C GLY A 170 -13.99 -12.97 8.27
N TYR A 171 -13.33 -11.83 8.20
CA TYR A 171 -14.04 -10.56 8.13
C TYR A 171 -14.79 -10.40 6.80
N VAL A 172 -14.20 -10.90 5.71
CA VAL A 172 -14.75 -10.67 4.37
C VAL A 172 -15.73 -11.77 4.03
N ARG A 173 -17.00 -11.45 4.09
CA ARG A 173 -18.07 -12.41 3.81
C ARG A 173 -18.84 -12.10 2.55
N SER A 174 -18.80 -10.85 2.11
CA SER A 174 -19.54 -10.43 0.93
C SER A 174 -18.94 -9.14 0.41
N ASN A 175 -19.47 -8.66 -0.71
CA ASN A 175 -19.02 -7.42 -1.31
C ASN A 175 -19.18 -6.23 -0.36
N GLU A 176 -20.14 -6.28 0.53
CA GLU A 176 -20.38 -5.18 1.46
C GLU A 176 -19.22 -4.99 2.45
N ASP A 177 -18.40 -6.03 2.63
CA ASP A 177 -17.28 -5.95 3.57
C ASP A 177 -16.02 -5.36 2.97
N LEU A 178 -16.07 -4.91 1.72
CA LEU A 178 -14.87 -4.45 1.02
C LEU A 178 -14.53 -2.98 1.26
N SER A 179 -15.30 -2.31 2.10
CA SER A 179 -15.06 -0.89 2.40
C SER A 179 -14.59 -0.70 3.84
N CYS A 180 -13.71 -1.55 4.28
CA CYS A 180 -13.15 -1.40 5.62
C CYS A 180 -12.22 -0.18 5.66
N ASP A 181 -12.10 0.40 6.83
CA ASP A 181 -11.33 1.63 6.98
C ASP A 181 -9.88 1.47 6.54
N PHE A 182 -9.28 0.33 6.85
CA PHE A 182 -7.89 0.09 6.46
C PHE A 182 -7.75 0.12 4.92
N CYS A 183 -8.61 -0.61 4.24
CA CYS A 183 -8.56 -0.65 2.78
C CYS A 183 -8.79 0.72 2.17
N ASN A 184 -9.80 1.42 2.68
CA ASN A 184 -10.14 2.74 2.13
C ASN A 184 -8.98 3.70 2.24
N ASP A 185 -8.32 3.70 3.39
CA ASP A 185 -7.22 4.60 3.63
C ASP A 185 -5.98 4.20 2.84
N VAL A 186 -5.65 2.90 2.84
CA VAL A 186 -4.47 2.42 2.11
C VAL A 186 -4.59 2.74 0.62
N LEU A 187 -5.77 2.53 0.05
CA LEU A 187 -5.93 2.80 -1.39
C LEU A 187 -5.83 4.27 -1.72
N ALA A 188 -6.33 5.14 -0.84
CA ALA A 188 -6.17 6.58 -1.07
C ALA A 188 -4.71 7.00 -0.97
N ARG A 189 -3.97 6.45 0.00
CA ARG A 189 -2.52 6.74 0.08
C ARG A 189 -1.79 6.17 -1.13
N ALA A 190 -2.19 4.99 -1.59
CA ALA A 190 -1.56 4.37 -2.74
C ALA A 190 -1.75 5.22 -3.99
N ARG A 191 -2.95 5.80 -4.18
CA ARG A 191 -3.18 6.70 -5.30
C ARG A 191 -2.23 7.89 -5.25
N TYR A 192 -2.02 8.43 -4.07
CA TYR A 192 -1.08 9.53 -3.89
C TYR A 192 0.33 9.08 -4.26
N TYR A 193 0.76 7.93 -3.76
CA TYR A 193 2.11 7.45 -4.05
C TYR A 193 2.28 7.14 -5.54
N LYS A 194 1.22 6.68 -6.18
CA LYS A 194 1.29 6.43 -7.62
C LYS A 194 1.57 7.74 -8.37
N ARG A 195 0.96 8.84 -7.94
CA ARG A 195 1.24 10.14 -8.53
C ARG A 195 2.66 10.59 -8.25
N CYS A 196 3.27 10.08 -7.18
CA CYS A 196 4.66 10.41 -6.85
C CYS A 196 5.67 9.50 -7.55
N GLY A 197 5.21 8.58 -8.39
CA GLY A 197 6.11 7.76 -9.19
C GLY A 197 6.40 6.37 -8.65
N PHE A 198 5.62 5.92 -7.67
CA PHE A 198 5.78 4.56 -7.16
C PHE A 198 5.18 3.53 -8.09
#